data_23474093db39ea3b852d02bd8057d01f
#
_entry.id   23474093db39ea3b852d02bd8057d01f
#
_cell.length_a   1.000
_cell.length_b   1.000
_cell.length_c   1.000
_cell.angle_alpha   90.00
_cell.angle_beta   90.00
_cell.angle_gamma   90.00
#
_symmetry.space_group_name_H-M   'P 1'
#
loop_
_entity.id
_entity.type
_entity.pdbx_description
1 polymer ?
#
loop_
_entity_poly.entity_id
_entity_poly.type
_entity_poly.pdbx_seq_one_letter_code
_entity_poly.pdbx_strand_id
1 'polypeptide(L)'
;MSQVLITGATGLVGEHLLRLLIQERKVNYIAAPTRRPLGDIAGVFNPHDPQLTDALAQVTDPIDIAFCCLGTTRREAGSKEAFVHADYTLVVDTALTAKKLGAKHFVVVSAMGANASSPFFYNKVKGKMEDALIAQKWEYLTIVRPSMLLGDRDKRRFNESFFAPLFSLLPGNWKSIEARDVARAMLKEGLSPSKEGINIIPSAKLREIARGEA
;
A
#
# COMPACT_ATOMS: atom_id res chain seq x y z
N MET A 1 17.43 10.17 9.52
CA MET A 1 16.60 10.52 8.36
C MET A 1 16.47 9.28 7.51
N SER A 2 15.29 8.98 6.97
CA SER A 2 15.01 7.71 6.30
C SER A 2 14.97 7.88 4.79
N GLN A 3 15.50 6.89 4.08
CA GLN A 3 15.38 6.71 2.64
C GLN A 3 14.21 5.77 2.36
N VAL A 4 13.28 6.20 1.53
CA VAL A 4 11.99 5.55 1.35
C VAL A 4 11.78 5.12 -0.10
N LEU A 5 11.28 3.91 -0.29
CA LEU A 5 10.71 3.42 -1.55
C LEU A 5 9.18 3.43 -1.44
N ILE A 6 8.49 3.98 -2.44
CA ILE A 6 7.03 3.87 -2.55
C ILE A 6 6.62 3.34 -3.91
N THR A 7 5.91 2.21 -3.95
CA THR A 7 5.25 1.71 -5.16
C THR A 7 3.75 1.94 -5.11
N GLY A 8 3.13 2.15 -6.28
CA GLY A 8 1.71 2.50 -6.36
C GLY A 8 1.42 3.97 -6.01
N ALA A 9 2.40 4.87 -6.13
CA ALA A 9 2.31 6.30 -5.81
C ALA A 9 1.20 7.06 -6.56
N THR A 10 0.72 6.54 -7.69
CA THR A 10 -0.41 7.10 -8.47
C THR A 10 -1.77 6.53 -8.07
N GLY A 11 -1.81 5.59 -7.15
CA GLY A 11 -3.04 4.97 -6.64
C GLY A 11 -3.74 5.84 -5.59
N LEU A 12 -4.94 5.41 -5.18
CA LEU A 12 -5.79 6.17 -4.25
C LEU A 12 -5.10 6.44 -2.90
N VAL A 13 -4.51 5.42 -2.29
CA VAL A 13 -3.74 5.56 -1.03
C VAL A 13 -2.36 6.13 -1.30
N GLY A 14 -1.68 5.66 -2.37
CA GLY A 14 -0.30 6.02 -2.67
C GLY A 14 -0.10 7.50 -2.97
N GLU A 15 -1.05 8.16 -3.63
CA GLU A 15 -1.00 9.60 -3.89
C GLU A 15 -1.02 10.41 -2.59
N HIS A 16 -1.89 10.05 -1.64
CA HIS A 16 -1.92 10.68 -0.32
C HIS A 16 -0.63 10.41 0.45
N LEU A 17 -0.13 9.17 0.40
CA LEU A 17 1.09 8.80 1.11
C LEU A 17 2.32 9.51 0.54
N LEU A 18 2.45 9.61 -0.78
CA LEU A 18 3.54 10.35 -1.41
C LEU A 18 3.56 11.82 -0.97
N ARG A 19 2.39 12.49 -0.96
CA ARG A 19 2.28 13.86 -0.48
C ARG A 19 2.73 14.02 0.99
N LEU A 20 2.38 13.07 1.85
CA LEU A 20 2.79 13.06 3.25
C LEU A 20 4.29 12.83 3.39
N LEU A 21 4.87 11.90 2.63
CA LEU A 21 6.31 11.61 2.63
C LEU A 21 7.15 12.82 2.21
N ILE A 22 6.70 13.59 1.21
CA ILE A 22 7.38 14.83 0.75
C ILE A 22 7.42 15.89 1.87
N GLN A 23 6.40 15.95 2.72
CA GLN A 23 6.30 16.91 3.81
C GLN A 23 6.99 16.43 5.10
N GLU A 24 7.37 15.16 5.18
CA GLU A 24 7.90 14.55 6.40
C GLU A 24 9.39 14.85 6.58
N ARG A 25 9.74 15.57 7.64
CA ARG A 25 11.12 15.99 7.93
C ARG A 25 12.09 14.85 8.22
N LYS A 26 11.57 13.68 8.61
CA LYS A 26 12.38 12.47 8.87
C LYS A 26 12.75 11.73 7.60
N VAL A 27 12.17 12.08 6.45
CA VAL A 27 12.44 11.50 5.13
C VAL A 27 13.34 12.44 4.35
N ASN A 28 14.46 11.94 3.85
CA ASN A 28 15.42 12.73 3.06
C ASN A 28 15.57 12.26 1.62
N TYR A 29 15.05 11.09 1.29
CA TYR A 29 15.05 10.52 -0.06
C TYR A 29 13.79 9.71 -0.30
N ILE A 30 13.17 9.90 -1.46
CA ILE A 30 11.98 9.16 -1.88
C ILE A 30 12.21 8.61 -3.28
N ALA A 31 12.26 7.29 -3.42
CA ALA A 31 12.19 6.61 -4.71
C ALA A 31 10.74 6.20 -4.98
N ALA A 32 10.19 6.66 -6.08
CA ALA A 32 8.79 6.40 -6.46
C ALA A 32 8.71 5.83 -7.88
N PRO A 33 9.10 4.56 -8.11
CA PRO A 33 8.99 3.94 -9.43
C PRO A 33 7.54 3.83 -9.88
N THR A 34 7.27 4.21 -11.12
CA THR A 34 5.92 4.25 -11.69
C THR A 34 5.89 3.79 -13.14
N ARG A 35 4.69 3.46 -13.64
CA ARG A 35 4.49 3.10 -15.07
C ARG A 35 4.40 4.31 -16.01
N ARG A 36 4.20 5.49 -15.47
CA ARG A 36 4.13 6.77 -16.19
C ARG A 36 4.77 7.84 -15.32
N PRO A 37 5.39 8.87 -15.91
CA PRO A 37 6.02 9.92 -15.13
C PRO A 37 5.02 10.62 -14.20
N LEU A 38 5.51 11.00 -13.01
CA LEU A 38 4.77 11.80 -12.02
C LEU A 38 4.89 13.30 -12.30
N GLY A 39 5.77 13.71 -13.23
CA GLY A 39 6.24 15.08 -13.37
C GLY A 39 7.39 15.39 -12.39
N ASP A 40 7.92 16.60 -12.48
CA ASP A 40 9.02 17.04 -11.62
C ASP A 40 8.50 17.35 -10.21
N ILE A 41 8.87 16.51 -9.25
CA ILE A 41 8.54 16.70 -7.84
C ILE A 41 9.85 16.79 -7.07
N ALA A 42 10.10 17.95 -6.45
CA ALA A 42 11.33 18.15 -5.68
C ALA A 42 11.49 17.09 -4.58
N GLY A 43 12.68 16.49 -4.49
CA GLY A 43 13.01 15.47 -3.49
C GLY A 43 12.47 14.06 -3.80
N VAL A 44 11.90 13.85 -4.99
CA VAL A 44 11.39 12.54 -5.42
C VAL A 44 12.18 12.06 -6.65
N PHE A 45 12.84 10.93 -6.51
CA PHE A 45 13.39 10.18 -7.64
C PHE A 45 12.29 9.32 -8.23
N ASN A 46 11.87 9.62 -9.47
CA ASN A 46 10.78 8.93 -10.15
C ASN A 46 11.25 8.20 -11.41
N PRO A 47 11.90 7.03 -11.30
CA PRO A 47 12.14 6.20 -12.46
C PRO A 47 10.79 5.68 -12.99
N HIS A 48 10.62 5.69 -14.31
CA HIS A 48 9.37 5.25 -14.90
C HIS A 48 9.58 4.39 -16.14
N ASP A 49 8.79 3.34 -16.26
CA ASP A 49 8.76 2.42 -17.38
C ASP A 49 7.35 1.78 -17.47
N PRO A 50 6.84 1.49 -18.67
CA PRO A 50 5.57 0.74 -18.84
C PRO A 50 5.53 -0.57 -18.04
N GLN A 51 6.69 -1.23 -17.88
CA GLN A 51 6.86 -2.36 -16.97
C GLN A 51 7.37 -1.85 -15.63
N LEU A 52 6.55 -1.95 -14.58
CA LEU A 52 6.93 -1.46 -13.25
C LEU A 52 8.21 -2.12 -12.71
N THR A 53 8.47 -3.37 -13.07
CA THR A 53 9.71 -4.09 -12.70
C THR A 53 10.94 -3.40 -13.22
N ASP A 54 10.90 -2.83 -14.43
CA ASP A 54 12.02 -2.15 -15.06
C ASP A 54 12.23 -0.76 -14.45
N ALA A 55 11.14 -0.07 -14.09
CA ALA A 55 11.23 1.15 -13.29
C ALA A 55 11.81 0.88 -11.90
N LEU A 56 11.39 -0.21 -11.25
CA LEU A 56 11.87 -0.61 -9.93
C LEU A 56 13.36 -0.99 -9.94
N ALA A 57 13.83 -1.62 -11.03
CA ALA A 57 15.24 -2.00 -11.20
C ALA A 57 16.19 -0.79 -11.32
N GLN A 58 15.67 0.40 -11.65
CA GLN A 58 16.47 1.64 -11.71
C GLN A 58 16.72 2.26 -10.33
N VAL A 59 16.04 1.77 -9.28
CA VAL A 59 16.30 2.21 -7.90
C VAL A 59 17.50 1.44 -7.38
N THR A 60 18.60 2.15 -7.13
CA THR A 60 19.89 1.57 -6.70
C THR A 60 20.36 2.09 -5.35
N ASP A 61 19.78 3.20 -4.87
CA ASP A 61 20.11 3.79 -3.58
C ASP A 61 19.63 2.91 -2.42
N PRO A 62 20.35 2.93 -1.29
CA PRO A 62 19.91 2.24 -0.08
C PRO A 62 18.51 2.70 0.34
N ILE A 63 17.69 1.77 0.84
CA ILE A 63 16.34 2.02 1.32
C ILE A 63 16.21 1.53 2.76
N ASP A 64 15.64 2.35 3.63
CA ASP A 64 15.35 1.97 5.01
C ASP A 64 13.94 1.39 5.15
N ILE A 65 12.97 2.02 4.46
CA ILE A 65 11.54 1.70 4.58
C ILE A 65 10.92 1.62 3.19
N ALA A 66 10.17 0.58 2.92
CA ALA A 66 9.41 0.47 1.68
C ALA A 66 7.91 0.43 1.93
N PHE A 67 7.19 1.28 1.21
CA PHE A 67 5.73 1.34 1.19
C PHE A 67 5.19 0.78 -0.12
N CYS A 68 4.30 -0.19 -0.03
CA CYS A 68 3.66 -0.76 -1.19
C CYS A 68 2.16 -0.47 -1.17
N CYS A 69 1.74 0.46 -2.03
CA CYS A 69 0.35 0.84 -2.26
C CYS A 69 -0.19 0.25 -3.58
N LEU A 70 0.46 -0.80 -4.10
CA LEU A 70 -0.02 -1.52 -5.27
C LEU A 70 -1.32 -2.25 -4.94
N GLY A 71 -2.21 -2.23 -5.89
CA GLY A 71 -3.47 -2.94 -5.84
C GLY A 71 -4.39 -2.46 -6.93
N THR A 72 -5.26 -3.35 -7.38
CA THR A 72 -6.26 -3.05 -8.39
C THR A 72 -7.58 -3.72 -8.03
N THR A 73 -8.64 -3.39 -8.73
CA THR A 73 -9.87 -4.15 -8.68
C THR A 73 -9.89 -5.18 -9.81
N ARG A 74 -10.65 -6.28 -9.64
CA ARG A 74 -10.81 -7.28 -10.71
C ARG A 74 -11.33 -6.65 -12.01
N ARG A 75 -12.19 -5.64 -11.90
CA ARG A 75 -12.75 -4.89 -13.05
C ARG A 75 -11.65 -4.10 -13.78
N GLU A 76 -10.78 -3.43 -13.03
CA GLU A 76 -9.68 -2.64 -13.61
C GLU A 76 -8.57 -3.50 -14.19
N ALA A 77 -8.29 -4.63 -13.57
CA ALA A 77 -7.28 -5.58 -14.06
C ALA A 77 -7.71 -6.23 -15.40
N GLY A 78 -9.00 -6.39 -15.62
CA GLY A 78 -9.55 -7.00 -16.84
C GLY A 78 -9.52 -8.54 -16.85
N SER A 79 -8.52 -9.16 -16.24
CA SER A 79 -8.42 -10.62 -16.11
C SER A 79 -8.00 -11.05 -14.70
N LYS A 80 -8.12 -12.36 -14.41
CA LYS A 80 -7.63 -12.94 -13.14
C LYS A 80 -6.11 -12.92 -13.10
N GLU A 81 -5.46 -13.19 -14.20
CA GLU A 81 -4.01 -13.24 -14.36
C GLU A 81 -3.41 -11.85 -14.15
N ALA A 82 -3.98 -10.82 -14.77
CA ALA A 82 -3.56 -9.43 -14.56
C ALA A 82 -3.81 -8.96 -13.13
N PHE A 83 -4.89 -9.42 -12.49
CA PHE A 83 -5.14 -9.16 -11.08
C PHE A 83 -4.07 -9.80 -10.19
N VAL A 84 -3.74 -11.10 -10.39
CA VAL A 84 -2.68 -11.78 -9.64
C VAL A 84 -1.33 -11.11 -9.87
N HIS A 85 -1.03 -10.72 -11.10
CA HIS A 85 0.21 -9.99 -11.40
C HIS A 85 0.32 -8.69 -10.59
N ALA A 86 -0.73 -7.87 -10.58
CA ALA A 86 -0.72 -6.57 -9.88
C ALA A 86 -0.76 -6.70 -8.35
N ASP A 87 -1.58 -7.61 -7.81
CA ASP A 87 -1.90 -7.69 -6.37
C ASP A 87 -1.09 -8.76 -5.61
N TYR A 88 -0.31 -9.57 -6.33
CA TYR A 88 0.59 -10.56 -5.76
C TYR A 88 2.01 -10.38 -6.30
N THR A 89 2.24 -10.61 -7.61
CA THR A 89 3.59 -10.68 -8.18
C THR A 89 4.36 -9.37 -7.98
N LEU A 90 3.82 -8.24 -8.43
CA LEU A 90 4.48 -6.93 -8.30
C LEU A 90 4.67 -6.49 -6.84
N VAL A 91 3.78 -6.92 -5.93
CA VAL A 91 3.94 -6.65 -4.50
C VAL A 91 5.12 -7.42 -3.93
N VAL A 92 5.22 -8.72 -4.25
CA VAL A 92 6.33 -9.59 -3.82
C VAL A 92 7.66 -9.11 -4.42
N ASP A 93 7.68 -8.75 -5.69
CA ASP A 93 8.87 -8.22 -6.38
C ASP A 93 9.33 -6.89 -5.75
N THR A 94 8.40 -6.00 -5.42
CA THR A 94 8.69 -4.76 -4.68
C THR A 94 9.36 -5.08 -3.35
N ALA A 95 8.81 -6.02 -2.59
CA ALA A 95 9.34 -6.41 -1.30
C ALA A 95 10.74 -7.00 -1.39
N LEU A 96 10.98 -7.91 -2.35
CA LEU A 96 12.30 -8.51 -2.58
C LEU A 96 13.33 -7.46 -3.01
N THR A 97 12.95 -6.52 -3.88
CA THR A 97 13.83 -5.42 -4.29
C THR A 97 14.16 -4.51 -3.13
N ALA A 98 13.16 -4.08 -2.36
CA ALA A 98 13.38 -3.26 -1.17
C ALA A 98 14.34 -3.93 -0.17
N LYS A 99 14.17 -5.24 0.05
CA LYS A 99 15.05 -6.02 0.94
C LYS A 99 16.49 -6.08 0.42
N LYS A 100 16.69 -6.24 -0.89
CA LYS A 100 18.03 -6.20 -1.51
C LYS A 100 18.68 -4.82 -1.36
N LEU A 101 17.90 -3.75 -1.35
CA LEU A 101 18.35 -2.38 -1.13
C LEU A 101 18.58 -2.03 0.35
N GLY A 102 18.38 -2.98 1.27
CA GLY A 102 18.67 -2.82 2.71
C GLY A 102 17.47 -2.45 3.56
N ALA A 103 16.26 -2.37 3.00
CA ALA A 103 15.07 -2.03 3.77
C ALA A 103 14.82 -3.04 4.89
N LYS A 104 14.59 -2.51 6.09
CA LYS A 104 14.25 -3.29 7.29
C LYS A 104 12.75 -3.37 7.53
N HIS A 105 12.03 -2.38 7.03
CA HIS A 105 10.58 -2.27 7.20
C HIS A 105 9.85 -2.30 5.87
N PHE A 106 8.86 -3.18 5.76
CA PHE A 106 7.95 -3.24 4.63
C PHE A 106 6.51 -2.97 5.09
N VAL A 107 5.88 -1.95 4.53
CA VAL A 107 4.50 -1.53 4.84
C VAL A 107 3.63 -1.74 3.60
N VAL A 108 2.60 -2.56 3.68
CA VAL A 108 1.81 -2.95 2.51
C VAL A 108 0.32 -2.79 2.71
N VAL A 109 -0.37 -2.35 1.66
CA VAL A 109 -1.84 -2.33 1.61
C VAL A 109 -2.36 -3.70 1.17
N SER A 110 -3.05 -4.36 2.08
CA SER A 110 -3.82 -5.58 1.83
C SER A 110 -5.32 -5.26 1.80
N ALA A 111 -6.16 -6.15 2.31
CA ALA A 111 -7.59 -5.95 2.37
C ALA A 111 -8.21 -6.64 3.59
N MET A 112 -9.31 -6.11 4.07
CA MET A 112 -10.14 -6.80 5.06
C MET A 112 -10.57 -8.17 4.52
N GLY A 113 -10.44 -9.22 5.35
CA GLY A 113 -10.80 -10.60 5.00
C GLY A 113 -9.76 -11.30 4.11
N ALA A 114 -8.54 -10.76 3.93
CA ALA A 114 -7.45 -11.46 3.26
C ALA A 114 -7.17 -12.79 3.96
N ASN A 115 -7.23 -13.90 3.19
CA ASN A 115 -7.02 -15.27 3.68
C ASN A 115 -6.73 -16.18 2.50
N ALA A 116 -5.58 -16.88 2.51
CA ALA A 116 -5.15 -17.77 1.44
C ALA A 116 -6.10 -18.96 1.18
N SER A 117 -6.89 -19.35 2.18
CA SER A 117 -7.89 -20.42 2.10
C SER A 117 -9.29 -19.90 1.73
N SER A 118 -9.47 -18.59 1.49
CA SER A 118 -10.78 -18.00 1.16
C SER A 118 -11.37 -18.62 -0.10
N PRO A 119 -12.69 -18.89 -0.14
CA PRO A 119 -13.39 -19.25 -1.38
C PRO A 119 -13.49 -18.07 -2.35
N PHE A 120 -13.38 -16.84 -1.86
CA PHE A 120 -13.43 -15.64 -2.68
C PHE A 120 -12.08 -15.35 -3.29
N PHE A 121 -12.02 -15.25 -4.62
CA PHE A 121 -10.79 -15.07 -5.39
C PHE A 121 -9.95 -13.87 -4.91
N TYR A 122 -10.57 -12.71 -4.71
CA TYR A 122 -9.90 -11.49 -4.23
C TYR A 122 -9.18 -11.72 -2.90
N ASN A 123 -9.94 -12.22 -1.90
CA ASN A 123 -9.41 -12.47 -0.55
C ASN A 123 -8.33 -13.55 -0.55
N LYS A 124 -8.49 -14.57 -1.43
CA LYS A 124 -7.48 -15.62 -1.60
C LYS A 124 -6.16 -15.06 -2.12
N VAL A 125 -6.18 -14.21 -3.15
CA VAL A 125 -4.96 -13.62 -3.73
C VAL A 125 -4.29 -12.71 -2.69
N LYS A 126 -5.06 -11.86 -1.98
CA LYS A 126 -4.52 -11.02 -0.91
C LYS A 126 -3.92 -11.84 0.23
N GLY A 127 -4.57 -12.92 0.65
CA GLY A 127 -4.04 -13.82 1.67
C GLY A 127 -2.74 -14.50 1.24
N LYS A 128 -2.66 -15.01 0.01
CA LYS A 128 -1.43 -15.59 -0.54
C LYS A 128 -0.30 -14.55 -0.62
N MET A 129 -0.59 -13.31 -0.97
CA MET A 129 0.37 -12.21 -0.99
C MET A 129 0.92 -11.96 0.43
N GLU A 130 0.05 -11.90 1.44
CA GLU A 130 0.48 -11.75 2.83
C GLU A 130 1.36 -12.92 3.29
N ASP A 131 0.98 -14.17 2.99
CA ASP A 131 1.77 -15.36 3.33
C ASP A 131 3.17 -15.30 2.68
N ALA A 132 3.25 -14.86 1.42
CA ALA A 132 4.53 -14.70 0.72
C ALA A 132 5.43 -13.61 1.34
N LEU A 133 4.85 -12.52 1.84
CA LEU A 133 5.58 -11.48 2.54
C LEU A 133 6.03 -11.94 3.93
N ILE A 134 5.19 -12.65 4.66
CA ILE A 134 5.51 -13.25 5.98
C ILE A 134 6.69 -14.23 5.85
N ALA A 135 6.69 -15.04 4.80
CA ALA A 135 7.77 -16.00 4.54
C ALA A 135 9.13 -15.33 4.28
N GLN A 136 9.16 -14.05 3.90
CA GLN A 136 10.39 -13.28 3.69
C GLN A 136 11.11 -12.90 5.01
N LYS A 137 10.48 -13.05 6.17
CA LYS A 137 11.08 -12.78 7.51
C LYS A 137 11.65 -11.36 7.62
N TRP A 138 10.80 -10.37 7.49
CA TRP A 138 11.12 -8.97 7.68
C TRP A 138 11.41 -8.66 9.16
N GLU A 139 12.34 -7.72 9.43
CA GLU A 139 12.52 -7.18 10.79
C GLU A 139 11.23 -6.49 11.26
N TYR A 140 10.62 -5.69 10.36
CA TYR A 140 9.31 -5.08 10.52
C TYR A 140 8.45 -5.33 9.29
N LEU A 141 7.30 -5.95 9.45
CA LEU A 141 6.31 -6.15 8.38
C LEU A 141 4.95 -5.60 8.85
N THR A 142 4.54 -4.48 8.30
CA THR A 142 3.22 -3.90 8.58
C THR A 142 2.26 -4.18 7.43
N ILE A 143 1.20 -4.93 7.71
CA ILE A 143 0.14 -5.25 6.76
C ILE A 143 -1.11 -4.49 7.15
N VAL A 144 -1.50 -3.48 6.38
CA VAL A 144 -2.75 -2.75 6.63
C VAL A 144 -3.89 -3.41 5.87
N ARG A 145 -4.98 -3.73 6.59
CA ARG A 145 -6.19 -4.37 6.06
C ARG A 145 -7.36 -3.38 6.09
N PRO A 146 -7.40 -2.39 5.19
CA PRO A 146 -8.53 -1.48 5.13
C PRO A 146 -9.81 -2.22 4.72
N SER A 147 -10.94 -1.69 5.16
CA SER A 147 -12.26 -1.99 4.63
C SER A 147 -12.46 -1.31 3.27
N MET A 148 -13.69 -1.02 2.87
CA MET A 148 -13.98 -0.27 1.66
C MET A 148 -13.31 1.10 1.73
N LEU A 149 -12.42 1.37 0.77
CA LEU A 149 -11.72 2.66 0.66
C LEU A 149 -12.65 3.72 0.05
N LEU A 150 -12.68 4.88 0.67
CA LEU A 150 -13.33 6.08 0.13
C LEU A 150 -12.27 7.06 -0.37
N GLY A 151 -12.54 7.74 -1.51
CA GLY A 151 -11.67 8.77 -2.06
C GLY A 151 -12.25 9.43 -3.29
N ASP A 152 -11.64 10.56 -3.73
CA ASP A 152 -12.17 11.40 -4.80
C ASP A 152 -12.23 10.71 -6.18
N ARG A 153 -11.40 9.70 -6.43
CA ARG A 153 -11.52 8.86 -7.64
C ARG A 153 -12.81 8.06 -7.67
N ASP A 154 -13.34 7.73 -6.50
CA ASP A 154 -14.55 6.94 -6.38
C ASP A 154 -15.81 7.77 -6.60
N LYS A 155 -15.80 9.09 -6.35
CA LYS A 155 -16.96 9.96 -6.65
C LYS A 155 -17.36 9.93 -8.13
N ARG A 156 -16.43 9.71 -9.05
CA ARG A 156 -16.72 9.49 -10.48
C ARG A 156 -17.17 8.06 -10.82
N ARG A 157 -16.83 7.07 -9.97
CA ARG A 157 -17.09 5.62 -10.21
C ARG A 157 -18.28 5.11 -9.39
N PHE A 158 -18.62 5.76 -8.27
CA PHE A 158 -19.71 5.37 -7.37
C PHE A 158 -21.10 5.78 -7.84
N ASN A 159 -21.24 6.50 -8.95
CA ASN A 159 -22.58 6.73 -9.53
C ASN A 159 -23.33 5.45 -9.90
N GLU A 160 -22.69 4.28 -9.81
CA GLU A 160 -23.31 2.97 -10.08
C GLU A 160 -23.35 2.02 -8.86
N SER A 161 -22.80 2.38 -7.70
CA SER A 161 -22.80 1.50 -6.52
C SER A 161 -23.82 1.95 -5.49
N PHE A 162 -25.01 1.38 -5.56
CA PHE A 162 -26.14 1.55 -4.61
C PHE A 162 -25.77 1.20 -3.14
N PHE A 163 -24.60 0.64 -2.89
CA PHE A 163 -24.21 0.09 -1.58
C PHE A 163 -23.28 0.99 -0.76
N ALA A 164 -22.69 2.05 -1.33
CA ALA A 164 -21.74 2.92 -0.62
C ALA A 164 -22.29 3.53 0.68
N PRO A 165 -23.55 4.05 0.73
CA PRO A 165 -24.09 4.60 1.97
C PRO A 165 -24.29 3.56 3.07
N LEU A 166 -24.58 2.30 2.70
CA LEU A 166 -24.83 1.23 3.66
C LEU A 166 -23.57 0.85 4.44
N PHE A 167 -22.40 0.83 3.80
CA PHE A 167 -21.13 0.49 4.46
C PHE A 167 -20.60 1.60 5.37
N SER A 168 -21.03 2.84 5.19
CA SER A 168 -20.65 3.95 6.09
C SER A 168 -21.34 3.86 7.47
N LEU A 169 -22.47 3.16 7.54
CA LEU A 169 -23.26 2.97 8.76
C LEU A 169 -22.88 1.70 9.54
N LEU A 170 -22.06 0.82 8.94
CA LEU A 170 -21.63 -0.40 9.61
C LEU A 170 -20.60 -0.11 10.72
N PRO A 171 -20.69 -0.76 11.90
CA PRO A 171 -19.77 -0.52 13.00
C PRO A 171 -18.41 -1.22 12.80
N GLY A 172 -17.40 -0.75 13.56
CA GLY A 172 -16.10 -1.42 13.68
C GLY A 172 -15.32 -1.53 12.37
N ASN A 173 -14.81 -2.72 12.08
CA ASN A 173 -13.95 -2.97 10.93
C ASN A 173 -14.69 -2.87 9.57
N TRP A 174 -16.00 -2.96 9.54
CA TRP A 174 -16.83 -2.89 8.32
C TRP A 174 -17.08 -1.47 7.85
N LYS A 175 -16.94 -0.49 8.73
CA LYS A 175 -17.08 0.92 8.36
C LYS A 175 -16.02 1.28 7.32
N SER A 176 -16.44 1.94 6.25
CA SER A 176 -15.53 2.47 5.22
C SER A 176 -14.46 3.39 5.82
N ILE A 177 -13.32 3.48 5.16
CA ILE A 177 -12.17 4.29 5.60
C ILE A 177 -11.70 5.17 4.45
N GLU A 178 -11.36 6.43 4.77
CA GLU A 178 -10.76 7.34 3.82
C GLU A 178 -9.36 6.90 3.42
N ALA A 179 -9.02 6.97 2.14
CA ALA A 179 -7.69 6.62 1.66
C ALA A 179 -6.58 7.46 2.30
N ARG A 180 -6.88 8.74 2.61
CA ARG A 180 -5.96 9.62 3.34
C ARG A 180 -5.66 9.14 4.76
N ASP A 181 -6.64 8.51 5.43
CA ASP A 181 -6.45 8.00 6.79
C ASP A 181 -5.62 6.70 6.76
N VAL A 182 -5.79 5.86 5.75
CA VAL A 182 -4.90 4.72 5.52
C VAL A 182 -3.47 5.20 5.27
N ALA A 183 -3.28 6.22 4.43
CA ALA A 183 -1.97 6.79 4.15
C ALA A 183 -1.30 7.38 5.41
N ARG A 184 -2.04 8.11 6.27
CA ARG A 184 -1.54 8.62 7.55
C ARG A 184 -1.10 7.50 8.50
N ALA A 185 -1.93 6.45 8.62
CA ALA A 185 -1.60 5.30 9.45
C ALA A 185 -0.36 4.57 8.93
N MET A 186 -0.24 4.38 7.61
CA MET A 186 0.94 3.78 6.99
C MET A 186 2.20 4.60 7.25
N LEU A 187 2.15 5.93 7.11
CA LEU A 187 3.29 6.81 7.39
C LEU A 187 3.73 6.69 8.86
N LYS A 188 2.78 6.78 9.80
CA LYS A 188 3.07 6.68 11.24
C LYS A 188 3.73 5.34 11.58
N GLU A 189 3.16 4.24 11.15
CA GLU A 189 3.70 2.90 11.38
C GLU A 189 5.03 2.68 10.66
N GLY A 190 5.20 3.20 9.45
CA GLY A 190 6.45 3.08 8.71
C GLY A 190 7.62 3.77 9.40
N LEU A 191 7.40 4.98 9.93
CA LEU A 191 8.44 5.76 10.61
C LEU A 191 8.65 5.40 12.08
N SER A 192 7.65 4.80 12.70
CA SER A 192 7.67 4.42 14.13
C SER A 192 6.83 3.16 14.32
N PRO A 193 7.39 1.98 13.96
CA PRO A 193 6.64 0.72 14.03
C PRO A 193 6.26 0.40 15.47
N SER A 194 5.01 0.00 15.67
CA SER A 194 4.47 -0.30 17.00
C SER A 194 5.03 -1.59 17.62
N LYS A 195 5.57 -2.49 16.79
CA LYS A 195 6.23 -3.73 17.23
C LYS A 195 7.14 -4.30 16.14
N GLU A 196 8.12 -5.11 16.54
CA GLU A 196 8.92 -5.93 15.66
C GLU A 196 8.13 -7.12 15.09
N GLY A 197 8.63 -7.67 13.97
CA GLY A 197 8.02 -8.77 13.26
C GLY A 197 6.76 -8.36 12.52
N ILE A 198 5.73 -9.21 12.59
CA ILE A 198 4.51 -9.04 11.80
C ILE A 198 3.49 -8.22 12.57
N ASN A 199 3.04 -7.12 11.98
CA ASN A 199 1.97 -6.26 12.48
C ASN A 199 0.83 -6.18 11.47
N ILE A 200 -0.30 -6.82 11.77
CA ILE A 200 -1.50 -6.76 10.92
C ILE A 200 -2.49 -5.77 11.53
N ILE A 201 -2.78 -4.70 10.82
CA ILE A 201 -3.60 -3.59 11.32
C ILE A 201 -4.97 -3.59 10.63
N PRO A 202 -6.04 -3.90 11.36
CA PRO A 202 -7.39 -3.88 10.82
C PRO A 202 -7.92 -2.45 10.63
N SER A 203 -8.98 -2.32 9.84
CA SER A 203 -9.55 -1.03 9.43
C SER A 203 -9.95 -0.11 10.60
N ALA A 204 -10.50 -0.67 11.69
CA ALA A 204 -10.82 0.13 12.88
C ALA A 204 -9.57 0.77 13.48
N LYS A 205 -8.51 -0.02 13.66
CA LYS A 205 -7.25 0.47 14.23
C LYS A 205 -6.55 1.49 13.32
N LEU A 206 -6.65 1.34 11.99
CA LEU A 206 -6.13 2.34 11.06
C LEU A 206 -6.76 3.72 11.28
N ARG A 207 -8.06 3.78 11.56
CA ARG A 207 -8.75 5.05 11.87
C ARG A 207 -8.27 5.69 13.17
N GLU A 208 -8.05 4.89 14.20
CA GLU A 208 -7.50 5.35 15.50
C GLU A 208 -6.09 5.92 15.32
N ILE A 209 -5.21 5.17 14.62
CA ILE A 209 -3.85 5.61 14.32
C ILE A 209 -3.84 6.93 13.54
N ALA A 210 -4.70 7.04 12.52
CA ALA A 210 -4.80 8.22 11.68
C ALA A 210 -5.26 9.48 12.44
N ARG A 211 -6.06 9.30 13.51
CA ARG A 211 -6.54 10.39 14.39
C ARG A 211 -5.56 10.74 15.51
N GLY A 212 -4.52 9.94 15.72
CA GLY A 212 -3.61 10.11 16.84
C GLY A 212 -4.15 9.59 18.18
N GLU A 213 -5.15 8.72 18.16
CA GLU A 213 -5.81 8.12 19.32
C GLU A 213 -5.14 6.80 19.77
N ALA A 214 -4.02 6.42 19.12
CA ALA A 214 -3.32 5.16 19.32
C ALA A 214 -1.86 5.36 19.71
#